data_2a80ff1adf74b2fb5dd6cfe16e13724d
#
_entry.id   2a80ff1adf74b2fb5dd6cfe16e13724d
#
_cell.length_a   1.000
_cell.length_b   1.000
_cell.length_c   1.000
_cell.angle_alpha   90.00
_cell.angle_beta   90.00
_cell.angle_gamma   90.00
#
_symmetry.space_group_name_H-M   'P 1'
#
loop_
_entity.id
_entity.type
_entity.pdbx_description
1 polymer ?
#
loop_
_entity_poly.entity_id
_entity_poly.type
_entity_poly.pdbx_seq_one_letter_code
_entity_poly.pdbx_strand_id
1 'polypeptide(L)'
;EDPFSLVPSKDTDGHGTFLAGLAAGTAFPLQNFTGAAPMADLAIVKLKPAKKYLRDYYLIPEETVAFQENDIMMGIKYLRVTADRFRRPLVILLGLGTNYGSHTGTSPLSQVTQNYGGFFGIATVIAAGNETGLAHHYAGRFSADTSFEDVELRVGEEEGKRGFILELWSSAADLYTV
;
A
#
# COMPACT_ATOMS: atom_id res chain seq x y z
N GLU A 1 29.21 -15.98 8.45
CA GLU A 1 28.78 -16.01 7.03
C GLU A 1 28.09 -14.69 6.68
N ASP A 2 28.36 -14.18 5.50
CA ASP A 2 27.71 -12.96 5.00
C ASP A 2 26.23 -13.29 4.71
N PRO A 3 25.25 -12.65 5.39
CA PRO A 3 23.83 -12.91 5.17
C PRO A 3 23.39 -12.62 3.73
N PHE A 4 24.10 -11.75 3.01
CA PHE A 4 23.78 -11.43 1.61
C PHE A 4 24.24 -12.51 0.63
N SER A 5 25.04 -13.49 1.06
CA SER A 5 25.33 -14.68 0.25
C SER A 5 24.11 -15.60 0.14
N LEU A 6 23.22 -15.59 1.14
CA LEU A 6 21.98 -16.37 1.17
C LEU A 6 20.79 -15.58 0.61
N VAL A 7 20.70 -14.31 0.95
CA VAL A 7 19.63 -13.41 0.49
C VAL A 7 20.26 -12.14 -0.07
N PRO A 8 20.48 -12.06 -1.37
CA PRO A 8 21.21 -10.94 -1.99
C PRO A 8 20.39 -9.64 -2.05
N SER A 9 19.10 -9.68 -1.75
CA SER A 9 18.24 -8.51 -1.77
C SER A 9 18.58 -7.52 -0.65
N LYS A 10 18.77 -6.26 -1.01
CA LYS A 10 19.06 -5.17 -0.05
C LYS A 10 17.98 -4.10 -0.14
N ASP A 11 17.68 -3.47 0.99
CA ASP A 11 16.89 -2.24 1.01
C ASP A 11 17.77 -1.09 0.54
N THR A 12 17.39 -0.46 -0.56
CA THR A 12 18.12 0.67 -1.17
C THR A 12 17.43 2.01 -0.92
N ASP A 13 16.20 1.98 -0.39
CA ASP A 13 15.39 3.15 -0.06
C ASP A 13 15.47 3.48 1.45
N GLY A 14 15.43 2.46 2.29
CA GLY A 14 15.48 2.58 3.76
C GLY A 14 14.11 2.60 4.43
N HIS A 15 13.03 2.86 3.71
CA HIS A 15 11.68 2.94 4.28
C HIS A 15 11.24 1.62 4.94
N GLY A 16 11.44 0.49 4.26
CA GLY A 16 11.11 -0.82 4.81
C GLY A 16 11.93 -1.18 6.05
N THR A 17 13.22 -0.85 6.05
CA THR A 17 14.11 -1.03 7.19
C THR A 17 13.68 -0.18 8.38
N PHE A 18 13.28 1.07 8.13
CA PHE A 18 12.76 1.97 9.16
C PHE A 18 11.48 1.40 9.79
N LEU A 19 10.52 0.95 8.98
CA LEU A 19 9.28 0.34 9.49
C LEU A 19 9.54 -0.94 10.30
N ALA A 20 10.46 -1.80 9.83
CA ALA A 20 10.85 -3.01 10.55
C ALA A 20 11.48 -2.65 11.91
N GLY A 21 12.30 -1.60 11.96
CA GLY A 21 12.88 -1.08 13.20
C GLY A 21 11.82 -0.59 14.18
N LEU A 22 10.83 0.17 13.73
CA LEU A 22 9.72 0.64 14.56
C LEU A 22 8.87 -0.53 15.08
N ALA A 23 8.63 -1.53 14.25
CA ALA A 23 7.82 -2.68 14.61
C ALA A 23 8.53 -3.61 15.62
N ALA A 24 9.77 -4.00 15.37
CA ALA A 24 10.45 -5.05 16.12
C ALA A 24 11.95 -4.82 16.33
N GLY A 25 12.43 -3.57 16.25
CA GLY A 25 13.83 -3.23 16.53
C GLY A 25 14.21 -3.56 17.97
N THR A 26 15.40 -4.11 18.15
CA THR A 26 15.98 -4.37 19.48
C THR A 26 16.16 -3.08 20.28
N ALA A 27 16.12 -3.21 21.60
CA ALA A 27 16.35 -2.07 22.48
C ALA A 27 17.72 -1.42 22.24
N PHE A 28 17.73 -0.12 22.08
CA PHE A 28 18.93 0.69 21.93
C PHE A 28 18.96 1.79 23.02
N PRO A 29 19.43 1.44 24.24
CA PRO A 29 19.33 2.29 25.44
C PRO A 29 19.96 3.66 25.28
N LEU A 30 21.06 3.77 24.52
CA LEU A 30 21.76 5.04 24.30
C LEU A 30 20.91 6.10 23.58
N GLN A 31 19.89 5.67 22.82
CA GLN A 31 18.96 6.54 22.11
C GLN A 31 17.55 6.47 22.67
N ASN A 32 17.38 5.79 23.82
CA ASN A 32 16.06 5.57 24.45
C ASN A 32 15.01 5.04 23.46
N PHE A 33 15.42 4.08 22.61
CA PHE A 33 14.58 3.49 21.58
C PHE A 33 14.44 1.99 21.77
N THR A 34 13.23 1.48 21.50
CA THR A 34 12.95 0.08 21.27
C THR A 34 11.76 -0.02 20.31
N GLY A 35 11.74 -1.05 19.46
CA GLY A 35 10.57 -1.36 18.64
C GLY A 35 9.36 -1.76 19.49
N ALA A 36 8.17 -1.68 18.92
CA ALA A 36 6.93 -2.01 19.63
C ALA A 36 6.87 -3.48 20.09
N ALA A 37 7.47 -4.40 19.34
CA ALA A 37 7.52 -5.84 19.63
C ALA A 37 8.94 -6.40 19.43
N PRO A 38 9.92 -6.05 20.29
CA PRO A 38 11.34 -6.34 20.06
C PRO A 38 11.68 -7.85 20.13
N MET A 39 10.75 -8.67 20.61
CA MET A 39 10.90 -10.12 20.67
C MET A 39 10.15 -10.86 19.55
N ALA A 40 9.58 -10.13 18.59
CA ALA A 40 8.92 -10.72 17.43
C ALA A 40 9.94 -11.23 16.41
N ASP A 41 9.62 -12.36 15.76
CA ASP A 41 10.33 -12.79 14.57
C ASP A 41 9.88 -11.97 13.39
N LEU A 42 10.81 -11.58 12.52
CA LEU A 42 10.54 -10.79 11.32
C LEU A 42 10.56 -11.68 10.07
N ALA A 43 9.49 -11.60 9.29
CA ALA A 43 9.45 -12.11 7.93
C ALA A 43 9.29 -10.92 6.97
N ILE A 44 10.26 -10.70 6.10
CA ILE A 44 10.33 -9.51 5.26
C ILE A 44 10.18 -9.90 3.79
N VAL A 45 9.32 -9.17 3.08
CA VAL A 45 9.17 -9.28 1.63
C VAL A 45 9.71 -8.02 0.98
N LYS A 46 10.78 -8.15 0.22
CA LYS A 46 11.25 -7.08 -0.66
C LYS A 46 10.45 -7.11 -1.96
N LEU A 47 9.64 -6.10 -2.17
CA LEU A 47 8.92 -5.91 -3.42
C LEU A 47 9.87 -5.46 -4.54
N LYS A 48 9.65 -5.94 -5.74
CA LYS A 48 10.34 -5.43 -6.92
C LYS A 48 9.62 -4.20 -7.47
N PRO A 49 10.33 -3.26 -8.09
CA PRO A 49 9.72 -2.10 -8.73
C PRO A 49 8.68 -2.50 -9.79
N ALA A 50 7.64 -1.69 -9.93
CA ALA A 50 6.65 -1.85 -10.99
C ALA A 50 7.32 -1.80 -12.36
N LYS A 51 6.87 -2.66 -13.28
CA LYS A 51 7.41 -2.74 -14.63
C LYS A 51 7.14 -1.47 -15.42
N LYS A 52 8.05 -1.15 -16.34
CA LYS A 52 7.99 0.07 -17.13
C LYS A 52 6.62 0.31 -17.79
N TYR A 53 6.03 -0.70 -18.42
CA TYR A 53 4.75 -0.55 -19.11
C TYR A 53 3.60 -0.15 -18.16
N LEU A 54 3.62 -0.59 -16.89
CA LEU A 54 2.65 -0.16 -15.87
C LEU A 54 2.90 1.28 -15.47
N ARG A 55 4.15 1.64 -15.27
CA ARG A 55 4.54 3.02 -14.94
C ARG A 55 4.13 3.99 -16.07
N ASP A 56 4.38 3.60 -17.32
CA ASP A 56 3.97 4.40 -18.48
C ASP A 56 2.44 4.53 -18.56
N TYR A 57 1.70 3.45 -18.32
CA TYR A 57 0.24 3.44 -18.33
C TYR A 57 -0.36 4.32 -17.24
N TYR A 58 0.18 4.24 -16.02
CA TYR A 58 -0.28 5.03 -14.88
C TYR A 58 0.41 6.38 -14.75
N LEU A 59 1.14 6.83 -15.75
CA LEU A 59 1.86 8.11 -15.80
C LEU A 59 2.78 8.33 -14.59
N ILE A 60 3.38 7.26 -14.07
CA ILE A 60 4.27 7.30 -12.91
C ILE A 60 5.67 7.73 -13.35
N PRO A 61 6.24 8.82 -12.81
CA PRO A 61 7.61 9.24 -13.11
C PRO A 61 8.65 8.15 -12.82
N GLU A 62 9.75 8.15 -13.58
CA GLU A 62 10.74 7.08 -13.48
C GLU A 62 11.42 7.02 -12.11
N GLU A 63 11.62 8.15 -11.48
CA GLU A 63 12.23 8.30 -10.16
C GLU A 63 11.28 7.96 -9.00
N THR A 64 9.97 7.87 -9.23
CA THR A 64 8.98 7.55 -8.19
C THR A 64 9.03 6.07 -7.83
N VAL A 65 9.09 5.75 -6.56
CA VAL A 65 8.98 4.37 -6.07
C VAL A 65 7.55 3.89 -6.24
N ALA A 66 7.37 2.83 -7.02
CA ALA A 66 6.06 2.23 -7.25
C ALA A 66 6.17 0.70 -7.33
N PHE A 67 5.13 0.02 -6.84
CA PHE A 67 5.05 -1.44 -6.81
C PHE A 67 3.78 -1.93 -7.51
N GLN A 68 3.80 -3.17 -7.95
CA GLN A 68 2.66 -3.81 -8.59
C GLN A 68 1.80 -4.53 -7.55
N GLU A 69 0.48 -4.34 -7.61
CA GLU A 69 -0.48 -4.94 -6.68
C GLU A 69 -0.36 -6.47 -6.58
N ASN A 70 -0.17 -7.16 -7.71
CA ASN A 70 0.01 -8.61 -7.74
C ASN A 70 1.20 -9.08 -6.91
N ASP A 71 2.31 -8.33 -6.90
CA ASP A 71 3.48 -8.68 -6.12
C ASP A 71 3.22 -8.51 -4.61
N ILE A 72 2.40 -7.52 -4.24
CA ILE A 72 1.96 -7.33 -2.85
C ILE A 72 1.10 -8.51 -2.41
N MET A 73 0.11 -8.91 -3.21
CA MET A 73 -0.75 -10.07 -2.91
C MET A 73 0.05 -11.37 -2.79
N MET A 74 1.05 -11.57 -3.65
CA MET A 74 1.97 -12.72 -3.56
C MET A 74 2.84 -12.64 -2.31
N GLY A 75 3.28 -11.45 -1.90
CA GLY A 75 3.97 -11.21 -0.65
C GLY A 75 3.14 -11.59 0.56
N ILE A 76 1.87 -11.17 0.62
CA ILE A 76 0.91 -11.53 1.67
C ILE A 76 0.76 -13.06 1.75
N LYS A 77 0.59 -13.72 0.62
CA LYS A 77 0.52 -15.19 0.56
C LYS A 77 1.78 -15.85 1.10
N TYR A 78 2.96 -15.33 0.73
CA TYR A 78 4.24 -15.85 1.23
C TYR A 78 4.33 -15.73 2.76
N LEU A 79 3.99 -14.55 3.32
CA LEU A 79 4.01 -14.32 4.76
C LEU A 79 3.05 -15.29 5.49
N ARG A 80 1.85 -15.48 4.95
CA ARG A 80 0.89 -16.45 5.49
C ARG A 80 1.46 -17.87 5.53
N VAL A 81 1.97 -18.37 4.41
CA VAL A 81 2.55 -19.72 4.32
C VAL A 81 3.74 -19.87 5.29
N THR A 82 4.54 -18.81 5.42
CA THR A 82 5.68 -18.81 6.35
C THR A 82 5.21 -18.89 7.81
N ALA A 83 4.22 -18.10 8.20
CA ALA A 83 3.66 -18.14 9.57
C ALA A 83 3.05 -19.51 9.89
N ASP A 84 2.31 -20.10 8.97
CA ASP A 84 1.74 -21.44 9.13
C ASP A 84 2.84 -22.49 9.30
N ARG A 85 3.91 -22.41 8.53
CA ARG A 85 5.07 -23.32 8.63
C ARG A 85 5.72 -23.25 10.00
N PHE A 86 5.85 -22.06 10.56
CA PHE A 86 6.42 -21.84 11.90
C PHE A 86 5.40 -21.96 13.03
N ARG A 87 4.11 -22.16 12.72
CA ARG A 87 3.01 -22.21 13.67
C ARG A 87 2.96 -20.97 14.58
N ARG A 88 3.13 -19.80 13.99
CA ARG A 88 3.15 -18.50 14.68
C ARG A 88 1.94 -17.66 14.27
N PRO A 89 1.39 -16.87 15.19
CA PRO A 89 0.47 -15.79 14.79
C PRO A 89 1.21 -14.79 13.88
N LEU A 90 0.47 -14.12 13.02
CA LEU A 90 1.01 -13.23 12.00
C LEU A 90 0.40 -11.84 12.10
N VAL A 91 1.24 -10.82 12.17
CA VAL A 91 0.84 -9.43 11.91
C VAL A 91 1.49 -8.99 10.61
N ILE A 92 0.67 -8.66 9.63
CA ILE A 92 1.12 -8.15 8.32
C ILE A 92 1.10 -6.63 8.39
N LEU A 93 2.24 -6.00 8.18
CA LEU A 93 2.36 -4.55 8.07
C LEU A 93 2.50 -4.15 6.60
N LEU A 94 1.56 -3.35 6.11
CA LEU A 94 1.59 -2.72 4.79
C LEU A 94 1.81 -1.21 4.96
N GLY A 95 3.06 -0.78 4.88
CA GLY A 95 3.45 0.62 4.99
C GLY A 95 3.43 1.35 3.64
N LEU A 96 2.48 1.01 2.78
CA LEU A 96 2.29 1.61 1.46
C LEU A 96 0.81 1.66 1.13
N GLY A 97 0.43 2.48 0.16
CA GLY A 97 -0.96 2.67 -0.22
C GLY A 97 -1.11 3.14 -1.67
N THR A 98 -2.35 3.39 -2.07
CA THR A 98 -2.71 3.89 -3.38
C THR A 98 -4.00 4.69 -3.29
N ASN A 99 -4.18 5.65 -4.21
CA ASN A 99 -5.45 6.36 -4.42
C ASN A 99 -6.36 5.66 -5.44
N TYR A 100 -5.84 4.62 -6.13
CA TYR A 100 -6.61 3.89 -7.14
C TYR A 100 -7.62 2.93 -6.52
N GLY A 101 -8.73 2.75 -7.23
CA GLY A 101 -9.74 1.77 -6.88
C GLY A 101 -10.99 2.35 -6.22
N SER A 102 -11.98 1.52 -6.02
CA SER A 102 -13.35 1.90 -5.62
C SER A 102 -13.50 2.48 -4.21
N HIS A 103 -12.48 2.50 -3.39
CA HIS A 103 -12.52 2.91 -1.96
C HIS A 103 -13.59 2.20 -1.10
N THR A 104 -14.23 1.14 -1.66
CA THR A 104 -15.27 0.34 -0.99
C THR A 104 -14.77 -1.03 -0.51
N GLY A 105 -13.46 -1.26 -0.59
CA GLY A 105 -12.85 -2.54 -0.19
C GLY A 105 -13.05 -3.67 -1.20
N THR A 106 -13.45 -3.37 -2.44
CA THR A 106 -13.72 -4.37 -3.48
C THR A 106 -12.55 -4.63 -4.43
N SER A 107 -11.43 -3.90 -4.29
CA SER A 107 -10.22 -4.19 -5.08
C SER A 107 -9.66 -5.59 -4.75
N PRO A 108 -8.93 -6.23 -5.67
CA PRO A 108 -8.31 -7.54 -5.42
C PRO A 108 -7.45 -7.56 -4.18
N LEU A 109 -6.62 -6.54 -3.95
CA LEU A 109 -5.79 -6.42 -2.75
C LEU A 109 -6.62 -6.28 -1.48
N SER A 110 -7.69 -5.47 -1.50
CA SER A 110 -8.62 -5.33 -0.39
C SER A 110 -9.27 -6.67 -0.03
N GLN A 111 -9.71 -7.43 -1.02
CA GLN A 111 -10.30 -8.75 -0.81
C GLN A 111 -9.29 -9.75 -0.24
N VAL A 112 -8.05 -9.75 -0.74
CA VAL A 112 -7.00 -10.62 -0.20
C VAL A 112 -6.69 -10.27 1.25
N THR A 113 -6.56 -8.99 1.59
CA THR A 113 -6.28 -8.55 2.97
C THR A 113 -7.45 -8.87 3.91
N GLN A 114 -8.68 -8.68 3.47
CA GLN A 114 -9.89 -9.02 4.22
C GLN A 114 -9.99 -10.52 4.46
N ASN A 115 -9.79 -11.34 3.42
CA ASN A 115 -9.86 -12.79 3.51
C ASN A 115 -8.82 -13.34 4.50
N TYR A 116 -7.58 -12.86 4.44
CA TYR A 116 -6.55 -13.31 5.40
C TYR A 116 -6.78 -12.75 6.80
N GLY A 117 -7.23 -11.51 6.95
CA GLY A 117 -7.54 -10.90 8.24
C GLY A 117 -8.73 -11.56 8.97
N GLY A 118 -9.56 -12.33 8.26
CA GLY A 118 -10.64 -13.14 8.85
C GLY A 118 -10.17 -14.42 9.56
N PHE A 119 -8.91 -14.83 9.42
CA PHE A 119 -8.38 -16.00 10.08
C PHE A 119 -7.90 -15.69 11.50
N PHE A 120 -8.23 -16.57 12.44
CA PHE A 120 -7.73 -16.46 13.81
C PHE A 120 -6.20 -16.45 13.83
N GLY A 121 -5.63 -15.54 14.60
CA GLY A 121 -4.17 -15.39 14.73
C GLY A 121 -3.51 -14.60 13.60
N ILE A 122 -4.29 -13.98 12.70
CA ILE A 122 -3.75 -13.05 11.68
C ILE A 122 -4.36 -11.67 11.87
N ALA A 123 -3.52 -10.66 11.78
CA ALA A 123 -3.93 -9.26 11.70
C ALA A 123 -3.21 -8.56 10.54
N THR A 124 -3.91 -7.69 9.83
CA THR A 124 -3.30 -6.83 8.82
C THR A 124 -3.43 -5.38 9.26
N VAL A 125 -2.32 -4.67 9.27
CA VAL A 125 -2.21 -3.25 9.62
C VAL A 125 -1.73 -2.51 8.38
N ILE A 126 -2.50 -1.51 7.96
CA ILE A 126 -2.26 -0.75 6.74
C ILE A 126 -2.09 0.72 7.11
N ALA A 127 -1.07 1.37 6.55
CA ALA A 127 -0.89 2.81 6.72
C ALA A 127 -2.05 3.58 6.08
N ALA A 128 -2.53 4.62 6.76
CA ALA A 128 -3.57 5.50 6.23
C ALA A 128 -3.09 6.37 5.05
N GLY A 129 -1.79 6.45 4.82
CA GLY A 129 -1.17 7.28 3.80
C GLY A 129 -0.78 8.67 4.30
N ASN A 130 -0.10 9.43 3.45
CA ASN A 130 0.42 10.77 3.75
C ASN A 130 -0.22 11.84 2.86
N GLU A 131 -1.44 11.59 2.38
CA GLU A 131 -2.14 12.42 1.39
C GLU A 131 -2.92 13.59 2.01
N THR A 132 -2.80 13.81 3.32
CA THR A 132 -3.52 14.87 4.03
C THR A 132 -3.25 16.25 3.41
N GLY A 133 -4.31 16.92 2.97
CA GLY A 133 -4.23 18.26 2.37
C GLY A 133 -3.86 18.29 0.88
N LEU A 134 -3.61 17.13 0.24
CA LEU A 134 -3.27 17.07 -1.18
C LEU A 134 -4.51 17.08 -2.10
N ALA A 135 -5.72 16.94 -1.53
CA ALA A 135 -6.99 16.98 -2.26
C ALA A 135 -7.06 15.99 -3.45
N HIS A 136 -6.46 14.80 -3.30
CA HIS A 136 -6.47 13.75 -4.33
C HIS A 136 -7.76 12.92 -4.36
N HIS A 137 -8.72 13.21 -3.48
CA HIS A 137 -9.99 12.52 -3.38
C HIS A 137 -11.13 13.51 -3.19
N TYR A 138 -12.23 13.25 -3.87
CA TYR A 138 -13.49 13.94 -3.71
C TYR A 138 -14.62 12.93 -3.50
N ALA A 139 -15.58 13.23 -2.65
CA ALA A 139 -16.79 12.42 -2.46
C ALA A 139 -18.02 13.33 -2.55
N GLY A 140 -18.82 13.12 -3.59
CA GLY A 140 -20.09 13.79 -3.82
C GLY A 140 -21.30 12.90 -3.52
N ARG A 141 -22.46 13.51 -3.38
CA ARG A 141 -23.74 12.83 -3.25
C ARG A 141 -24.83 13.56 -4.01
N PHE A 142 -25.46 12.88 -4.95
CA PHE A 142 -26.66 13.38 -5.59
C PHE A 142 -27.90 13.09 -4.71
N SER A 143 -28.89 13.96 -4.82
CA SER A 143 -30.21 13.83 -4.17
C SER A 143 -31.30 14.20 -5.16
N ALA A 144 -32.58 14.08 -4.76
CA ALA A 144 -33.69 14.50 -5.62
C ALA A 144 -33.64 15.99 -6.00
N ASP A 145 -33.00 16.80 -5.16
CA ASP A 145 -32.90 18.25 -5.34
C ASP A 145 -31.55 18.69 -5.98
N THR A 146 -30.60 17.75 -6.14
CA THR A 146 -29.26 18.02 -6.66
C THR A 146 -29.01 17.13 -7.86
N SER A 147 -29.22 17.68 -9.06
CA SER A 147 -29.07 16.93 -10.33
C SER A 147 -27.70 16.99 -10.95
N PHE A 148 -26.85 17.92 -10.51
CA PHE A 148 -25.48 18.05 -10.97
C PHE A 148 -24.58 18.57 -9.84
N GLU A 149 -23.30 18.35 -9.97
CA GLU A 149 -22.28 18.84 -9.04
C GLU A 149 -21.03 19.17 -9.85
N ASP A 150 -20.50 20.38 -9.66
CA ASP A 150 -19.27 20.83 -10.31
C ASP A 150 -18.07 20.45 -9.44
N VAL A 151 -17.15 19.69 -10.00
CA VAL A 151 -15.92 19.29 -9.32
C VAL A 151 -14.73 19.96 -9.98
N GLU A 152 -14.07 20.87 -9.27
CA GLU A 152 -12.86 21.52 -9.76
C GLU A 152 -11.67 20.57 -9.71
N LEU A 153 -11.07 20.32 -10.86
CA LEU A 153 -9.84 19.55 -11.02
C LEU A 153 -8.68 20.50 -11.26
N ARG A 154 -7.71 20.50 -10.35
CA ARG A 154 -6.48 21.28 -10.51
C ARG A 154 -5.34 20.36 -10.90
N VAL A 155 -4.93 20.43 -12.15
CA VAL A 155 -3.77 19.70 -12.68
C VAL A 155 -2.53 20.54 -12.46
N GLY A 156 -1.53 19.99 -11.75
CA GLY A 156 -0.25 20.68 -11.54
C GLY A 156 0.52 20.84 -12.85
N GLU A 157 1.18 21.98 -13.00
CA GLU A 157 2.13 22.21 -14.07
C GLU A 157 3.48 21.63 -13.67
N GLU A 158 3.82 20.47 -14.20
CA GLU A 158 5.13 19.88 -14.02
C GLU A 158 5.74 19.55 -15.38
N GLU A 159 6.96 20.01 -15.59
CA GLU A 159 7.66 19.82 -16.86
C GLU A 159 7.79 18.32 -17.17
N GLY A 160 7.35 17.90 -18.35
CA GLY A 160 7.38 16.50 -18.78
C GLY A 160 6.18 15.63 -18.39
N LYS A 161 5.21 16.12 -17.61
CA LYS A 161 3.95 15.39 -17.36
C LYS A 161 3.08 15.39 -18.60
N ARG A 162 2.57 14.19 -18.95
CA ARG A 162 1.76 13.99 -20.17
C ARG A 162 0.26 13.92 -19.91
N GLY A 163 -0.19 14.10 -18.67
CA GLY A 163 -1.59 14.02 -18.31
C GLY A 163 -1.82 13.64 -16.84
N PHE A 164 -3.04 13.27 -16.54
CA PHE A 164 -3.47 12.79 -15.23
C PHE A 164 -4.47 11.66 -15.39
N ILE A 165 -4.71 10.91 -14.33
CA ILE A 165 -5.73 9.87 -14.29
C ILE A 165 -6.83 10.32 -13.35
N LEU A 166 -8.07 10.28 -13.84
CA LEU A 166 -9.29 10.50 -13.07
C LEU A 166 -10.07 9.20 -13.01
N GLU A 167 -10.37 8.73 -11.81
CA GLU A 167 -11.26 7.59 -11.59
C GLU A 167 -12.57 8.07 -10.98
N LEU A 168 -13.68 7.75 -11.65
CA LEU A 168 -15.03 7.96 -11.15
C LEU A 168 -15.62 6.64 -10.69
N TRP A 169 -15.95 6.54 -9.41
CA TRP A 169 -16.60 5.38 -8.82
C TRP A 169 -18.00 5.74 -8.33
N SER A 170 -18.98 4.92 -8.68
CA SER A 170 -20.38 5.12 -8.30
C SER A 170 -21.05 3.79 -7.94
N SER A 171 -22.26 3.87 -7.39
CA SER A 171 -23.10 2.69 -7.18
C SER A 171 -23.50 2.03 -8.50
N ALA A 172 -23.58 0.71 -8.54
CA ALA A 172 -23.77 -0.05 -9.79
C ALA A 172 -25.09 0.22 -10.54
N ALA A 173 -26.11 0.78 -9.86
CA ALA A 173 -27.41 1.08 -10.46
C ALA A 173 -27.50 2.52 -11.00
N ASP A 174 -26.51 3.38 -10.73
CA ASP A 174 -26.57 4.79 -11.08
C ASP A 174 -25.97 5.04 -12.46
N LEU A 175 -26.55 5.98 -13.19
CA LEU A 175 -26.07 6.46 -14.49
C LEU A 175 -25.69 7.92 -14.37
N TYR A 176 -24.48 8.24 -14.76
CA TYR A 176 -23.93 9.60 -14.74
C TYR A 176 -23.53 10.03 -16.13
N THR A 177 -23.61 11.35 -16.37
CA THR A 177 -22.99 12.01 -17.51
C THR A 177 -21.87 12.90 -17.00
N VAL A 178 -20.69 12.79 -17.61
CA VAL A 178 -19.50 13.57 -17.30
C VAL A 178 -19.18 14.49 -18.47
#